data_b6554152472bc554194558525a2abf8e
#
_entry.id   b6554152472bc554194558525a2abf8e
#
_cell.length_a   1.000
_cell.length_b   1.000
_cell.length_c   1.000
_cell.angle_alpha   90.00
_cell.angle_beta   90.00
_cell.angle_gamma   90.00
#
_symmetry.space_group_name_H-M   'P 1'
#
loop_
_entity.id
_entity.type
_entity.pdbx_description
1 polymer ?
#
loop_
_entity_poly.entity_id
_entity_poly.type
_entity_poly.pdbx_seq_one_letter_code
_entity_poly.pdbx_strand_id
1 'polypeptide(L)'
;MALPSSRLSDAERPVAFFANGIGDAILTLPALRALTEIFPGRLTLLTHGRAGYLDLFRTLPTQRQLSIRSGTKCDWEREDIDALVSEVGDCDLFISLVAWHSPSLGYLLERLAPTKSIGYCESYDIRLPRDYSKHTAELIFDAVRAVSPGAKLRPFLAPPDYPPHAMQMAQAVRAGLGEGVRILTVHTETLAEKTWPAASVAAVLDRFLTSHTEYIAVLVNYAPYPLELADEANRRRLVAEGGLPLADALCLVHYSDCFLGVDSCMLHAADVGRVPSVGLFGPTDAHEFGFLVGPHVAIQAPSDVNQIGVECVLAALESLQAEPEQRTVWKL
;
A
#
# COMPACT_ATOMS: atom_id res chain seq x y z
N MET A 1 28.29 -19.51 -33.47
CA MET A 1 27.51 -20.22 -32.43
C MET A 1 26.94 -19.14 -31.54
N ALA A 2 25.65 -18.83 -31.66
CA ALA A 2 24.97 -17.91 -30.71
C ALA A 2 24.92 -18.60 -29.36
N LEU A 3 25.44 -17.96 -28.32
CA LEU A 3 25.22 -18.40 -26.92
C LEU A 3 23.71 -18.50 -26.69
N PRO A 4 23.21 -19.54 -25.98
CA PRO A 4 21.82 -19.62 -25.64
C PRO A 4 21.47 -18.34 -24.83
N SER A 5 20.44 -17.60 -25.23
CA SER A 5 19.96 -16.44 -24.48
C SER A 5 19.54 -16.99 -23.11
N SER A 6 20.35 -16.75 -22.08
CA SER A 6 20.00 -17.05 -20.70
C SER A 6 18.66 -16.39 -20.40
N ARG A 7 17.69 -17.13 -19.87
CA ARG A 7 16.42 -16.57 -19.46
C ARG A 7 16.69 -15.60 -18.31
N LEU A 8 15.96 -14.50 -18.24
CA LEU A 8 16.11 -13.53 -17.11
C LEU A 8 15.86 -14.18 -15.75
N SER A 9 15.01 -15.22 -15.72
CA SER A 9 14.76 -16.05 -14.51
C SER A 9 15.97 -16.86 -14.04
N ASP A 10 17.01 -17.01 -14.88
CA ASP A 10 18.23 -17.75 -14.54
C ASP A 10 19.27 -16.87 -13.85
N ALA A 11 18.99 -15.57 -13.61
CA ALA A 11 19.88 -14.66 -12.91
C ALA A 11 20.28 -15.22 -11.54
N GLU A 12 21.59 -15.16 -11.26
CA GLU A 12 22.15 -15.68 -10.00
C GLU A 12 22.20 -14.63 -8.89
N ARG A 13 22.29 -13.35 -9.28
CA ARG A 13 22.43 -12.19 -8.36
C ARG A 13 21.44 -11.09 -8.74
N PRO A 14 20.12 -11.40 -8.73
CA PRO A 14 19.09 -10.44 -9.04
C PRO A 14 18.91 -9.43 -7.91
N VAL A 15 18.72 -8.17 -8.30
CA VAL A 15 18.47 -7.05 -7.41
C VAL A 15 17.15 -6.41 -7.78
N ALA A 16 16.19 -6.36 -6.86
CA ALA A 16 14.95 -5.60 -6.97
C ALA A 16 15.09 -4.28 -6.24
N PHE A 17 14.70 -3.20 -6.86
CA PHE A 17 14.76 -1.86 -6.29
C PHE A 17 13.36 -1.26 -6.09
N PHE A 18 13.10 -0.75 -4.88
CA PHE A 18 11.88 -0.04 -4.54
C PHE A 18 12.16 1.14 -3.59
N ALA A 19 11.67 2.34 -3.94
CA ALA A 19 11.76 3.53 -3.10
C ALA A 19 10.57 4.47 -3.39
N ASN A 20 9.47 4.26 -2.68
CA ASN A 20 8.24 5.05 -2.83
C ASN A 20 7.55 5.27 -1.47
N GLY A 21 6.28 5.69 -1.46
CA GLY A 21 5.45 5.83 -0.26
C GLY A 21 5.07 4.49 0.38
N ILE A 22 4.57 4.52 1.62
CA ILE A 22 4.14 3.30 2.34
C ILE A 22 2.95 2.63 1.62
N GLY A 23 2.04 3.44 1.05
CA GLY A 23 0.95 2.92 0.24
C GLY A 23 1.45 2.12 -0.96
N ASP A 24 2.40 2.70 -1.71
CA ASP A 24 3.04 2.02 -2.83
C ASP A 24 3.79 0.75 -2.40
N ALA A 25 4.32 0.71 -1.16
CA ALA A 25 4.97 -0.48 -0.64
C ALA A 25 3.99 -1.66 -0.54
N ILE A 26 2.75 -1.43 -0.09
CA ILE A 26 1.71 -2.46 -0.06
C ILE A 26 1.34 -2.91 -1.48
N LEU A 27 1.21 -1.96 -2.42
CA LEU A 27 0.92 -2.26 -3.82
C LEU A 27 2.07 -2.99 -4.54
N THR A 28 3.30 -2.90 -4.01
CA THR A 28 4.50 -3.56 -4.56
C THR A 28 4.70 -4.97 -3.98
N LEU A 29 4.13 -5.28 -2.80
CA LEU A 29 4.27 -6.60 -2.17
C LEU A 29 3.98 -7.77 -3.12
N PRO A 30 2.92 -7.74 -3.96
CA PRO A 30 2.67 -8.83 -4.91
C PRO A 30 3.84 -9.07 -5.89
N ALA A 31 4.45 -8.00 -6.38
CA ALA A 31 5.60 -8.12 -7.28
C ALA A 31 6.83 -8.69 -6.54
N LEU A 32 7.10 -8.22 -5.32
CA LEU A 32 8.19 -8.73 -4.50
C LEU A 32 8.01 -10.21 -4.14
N ARG A 33 6.81 -10.63 -3.75
CA ARG A 33 6.49 -12.04 -3.50
C ARG A 33 6.72 -12.91 -4.73
N ALA A 34 6.25 -12.46 -5.90
CA ALA A 34 6.49 -13.18 -7.15
C ALA A 34 7.99 -13.28 -7.48
N LEU A 35 8.74 -12.19 -7.30
CA LEU A 35 10.19 -12.21 -7.53
C LEU A 35 10.93 -13.13 -6.55
N THR A 36 10.51 -13.22 -5.30
CA THR A 36 11.12 -14.18 -4.34
C THR A 36 10.83 -15.63 -4.70
N GLU A 37 9.68 -15.93 -5.33
CA GLU A 37 9.40 -17.28 -5.87
C GLU A 37 10.21 -17.58 -7.15
N ILE A 38 10.43 -16.58 -8.02
CA ILE A 38 11.26 -16.74 -9.22
C ILE A 38 12.74 -16.91 -8.86
N PHE A 39 13.20 -16.19 -7.83
CA PHE A 39 14.60 -16.16 -7.39
C PHE A 39 14.76 -16.66 -5.94
N PRO A 40 14.41 -17.91 -5.62
CA PRO A 40 14.38 -18.40 -4.24
C PRO A 40 15.76 -18.29 -3.59
N GLY A 41 15.85 -17.51 -2.50
CA GLY A 41 17.08 -17.30 -1.73
C GLY A 41 18.19 -16.53 -2.43
N ARG A 42 17.92 -15.95 -3.62
CA ARG A 42 18.93 -15.21 -4.42
C ARG A 42 18.63 -13.72 -4.52
N LEU A 43 17.37 -13.29 -4.38
CA LEU A 43 16.95 -11.92 -4.56
C LEU A 43 17.52 -11.00 -3.49
N THR A 44 18.25 -9.97 -3.88
CA THR A 44 18.58 -8.83 -3.01
C THR A 44 17.54 -7.73 -3.21
N LEU A 45 16.92 -7.26 -2.13
CA LEU A 45 15.99 -6.14 -2.15
C LEU A 45 16.70 -4.86 -1.71
N LEU A 46 16.69 -3.85 -2.57
CA LEU A 46 17.15 -2.50 -2.26
C LEU A 46 15.96 -1.59 -2.00
N THR A 47 15.99 -0.87 -0.88
CA THR A 47 14.94 0.08 -0.51
C THR A 47 15.53 1.42 -0.05
N HIS A 48 14.69 2.42 0.11
CA HIS A 48 15.05 3.63 0.84
C HIS A 48 14.77 3.43 2.34
N GLY A 49 15.67 3.89 3.20
CA GLY A 49 15.72 3.60 4.65
C GLY A 49 14.62 4.21 5.52
N ARG A 50 13.39 4.35 5.02
CA ARG A 50 12.23 4.71 5.86
C ARG A 50 11.77 3.49 6.66
N ALA A 51 11.72 3.63 7.99
CA ALA A 51 11.43 2.54 8.93
C ALA A 51 10.17 1.72 8.59
N GLY A 52 9.10 2.36 8.08
CA GLY A 52 7.85 1.66 7.76
C GLY A 52 7.95 0.60 6.65
N TYR A 53 8.90 0.73 5.71
CA TYR A 53 9.07 -0.29 4.66
C TYR A 53 9.69 -1.57 5.19
N LEU A 54 10.69 -1.42 6.07
CA LEU A 54 11.43 -2.55 6.61
C LEU A 54 10.50 -3.53 7.32
N ASP A 55 9.46 -3.03 7.99
CA ASP A 55 8.47 -3.87 8.65
C ASP A 55 7.58 -4.62 7.65
N LEU A 56 7.16 -3.97 6.55
CA LEU A 56 6.31 -4.60 5.53
C LEU A 56 7.03 -5.68 4.72
N PHE A 57 8.35 -5.52 4.53
CA PHE A 57 9.16 -6.43 3.70
C PHE A 57 9.96 -7.45 4.50
N ARG A 58 9.96 -7.35 5.84
CA ARG A 58 10.83 -8.13 6.72
C ARG A 58 10.70 -9.64 6.54
N THR A 59 9.52 -10.14 6.25
CA THR A 59 9.22 -11.57 6.11
C THR A 59 9.43 -12.11 4.70
N LEU A 60 9.72 -11.23 3.72
CA LEU A 60 10.02 -11.69 2.37
C LEU A 60 11.28 -12.55 2.37
N PRO A 61 11.24 -13.75 1.75
CA PRO A 61 12.36 -14.69 1.71
C PRO A 61 13.44 -14.25 0.71
N THR A 62 13.96 -13.03 0.92
CA THR A 62 15.07 -12.45 0.15
C THR A 62 16.41 -12.95 0.68
N GLN A 63 17.44 -12.94 -0.15
CA GLN A 63 18.81 -13.20 0.30
C GLN A 63 19.29 -12.11 1.25
N ARG A 64 19.05 -10.83 0.89
CA ARG A 64 19.40 -9.65 1.66
C ARG A 64 18.37 -8.55 1.45
N GLN A 65 18.22 -7.69 2.46
CA GLN A 65 17.50 -6.43 2.37
C GLN A 65 18.45 -5.31 2.75
N LEU A 66 18.73 -4.43 1.80
CA LEU A 66 19.65 -3.32 1.94
C LEU A 66 18.90 -2.01 1.76
N SER A 67 19.34 -0.97 2.45
CA SER A 67 18.65 0.33 2.41
C SER A 67 19.62 1.48 2.17
N ILE A 68 19.26 2.38 1.27
CA ILE A 68 19.86 3.70 1.17
C ILE A 68 19.40 4.52 2.38
N ARG A 69 20.32 5.11 3.14
CA ARG A 69 20.03 5.74 4.44
C ARG A 69 19.88 7.24 4.38
N SER A 70 20.40 7.89 3.34
CA SER A 70 20.39 9.36 3.19
C SER A 70 19.31 9.85 2.24
N GLY A 71 19.04 11.14 2.33
CA GLY A 71 18.26 11.88 1.36
C GLY A 71 16.76 11.61 1.37
N THR A 72 16.13 11.86 0.25
CA THR A 72 14.69 11.63 0.00
C THR A 72 14.48 10.32 -0.75
N LYS A 73 13.23 9.99 -1.08
CA LYS A 73 12.93 8.77 -1.86
C LYS A 73 13.61 8.71 -3.24
N CYS A 74 14.03 9.85 -3.81
CA CYS A 74 14.58 9.93 -5.16
C CYS A 74 15.88 10.75 -5.28
N ASP A 75 16.44 11.24 -4.18
CA ASP A 75 17.69 12.00 -4.17
C ASP A 75 18.57 11.55 -3.00
N TRP A 76 19.73 10.96 -3.30
CA TRP A 76 20.61 10.29 -2.35
C TRP A 76 22.05 10.78 -2.50
N GLU A 77 22.79 10.77 -1.40
CA GLU A 77 24.20 11.12 -1.39
C GLU A 77 25.02 10.06 -2.16
N ARG A 78 25.99 10.49 -2.95
CA ARG A 78 26.83 9.58 -3.77
C ARG A 78 27.62 8.60 -2.94
N GLU A 79 28.12 9.05 -1.80
CA GLU A 79 28.86 8.24 -0.83
C GLU A 79 28.03 7.07 -0.31
N ASP A 80 26.73 7.29 -0.03
CA ASP A 80 25.83 6.24 0.39
C ASP A 80 25.48 5.28 -0.73
N ILE A 81 25.37 5.76 -1.96
CA ILE A 81 25.21 4.91 -3.14
C ILE A 81 26.46 4.03 -3.33
N ASP A 82 27.67 4.59 -3.25
CA ASP A 82 28.91 3.84 -3.42
C ASP A 82 29.11 2.79 -2.31
N ALA A 83 28.75 3.13 -1.07
CA ALA A 83 28.73 2.18 0.05
C ALA A 83 27.76 1.03 -0.21
N LEU A 84 26.53 1.37 -0.65
CA LEU A 84 25.50 0.38 -0.97
C LEU A 84 25.93 -0.53 -2.13
N VAL A 85 26.51 0.02 -3.21
CA VAL A 85 27.05 -0.75 -4.33
C VAL A 85 28.11 -1.74 -3.87
N SER A 86 29.01 -1.29 -2.99
CA SER A 86 30.04 -2.15 -2.41
C SER A 86 29.44 -3.30 -1.57
N GLU A 87 28.34 -3.03 -0.88
CA GLU A 87 27.63 -4.05 -0.10
C GLU A 87 26.84 -5.02 -0.99
N VAL A 88 26.20 -4.54 -2.05
CA VAL A 88 25.51 -5.37 -3.04
C VAL A 88 26.49 -6.33 -3.73
N GLY A 89 27.63 -5.80 -4.15
CA GLY A 89 28.61 -6.53 -4.97
C GLY A 89 28.12 -6.69 -6.42
N ASP A 90 28.39 -7.84 -7.01
CA ASP A 90 28.00 -8.11 -8.38
C ASP A 90 26.47 -8.23 -8.54
N CYS A 91 25.94 -7.65 -9.60
CA CYS A 91 24.53 -7.69 -9.99
C CYS A 91 24.43 -8.13 -11.45
N ASP A 92 23.74 -9.22 -11.73
CA ASP A 92 23.52 -9.69 -13.11
C ASP A 92 22.16 -9.27 -13.67
N LEU A 93 21.17 -8.99 -12.79
CA LEU A 93 19.86 -8.48 -13.17
C LEU A 93 19.38 -7.42 -12.19
N PHE A 94 19.14 -6.21 -12.66
CA PHE A 94 18.51 -5.14 -11.89
C PHE A 94 17.06 -4.96 -12.31
N ILE A 95 16.12 -4.95 -11.34
CA ILE A 95 14.69 -4.84 -11.58
C ILE A 95 14.14 -3.63 -10.82
N SER A 96 13.81 -2.55 -11.52
CA SER A 96 13.17 -1.37 -10.94
C SER A 96 11.68 -1.58 -10.79
N LEU A 97 11.18 -1.47 -9.55
CA LEU A 97 9.76 -1.51 -9.21
C LEU A 97 9.17 -0.10 -9.02
N VAL A 98 9.87 0.93 -9.50
CA VAL A 98 9.38 2.31 -9.50
C VAL A 98 9.27 2.84 -10.91
N ALA A 99 8.20 3.58 -11.21
CA ALA A 99 7.93 4.12 -12.54
C ALA A 99 8.59 5.50 -12.78
N TRP A 100 9.32 6.03 -11.81
CA TRP A 100 10.07 7.28 -11.92
C TRP A 100 11.56 7.04 -12.11
N HIS A 101 12.28 8.08 -12.50
CA HIS A 101 13.73 8.11 -12.61
C HIS A 101 14.28 9.37 -11.95
N SER A 102 15.50 9.28 -11.43
CA SER A 102 16.22 10.42 -10.86
C SER A 102 17.72 10.32 -11.21
N PRO A 103 18.48 11.42 -11.09
CA PRO A 103 19.94 11.38 -11.24
C PRO A 103 20.61 10.38 -10.29
N SER A 104 20.13 10.29 -9.04
CA SER A 104 20.65 9.34 -8.05
C SER A 104 20.39 7.88 -8.42
N LEU A 105 19.20 7.57 -8.96
CA LEU A 105 18.88 6.22 -9.47
C LEU A 105 19.72 5.90 -10.72
N GLY A 106 19.95 6.87 -11.60
CA GLY A 106 20.85 6.74 -12.74
C GLY A 106 22.27 6.42 -12.30
N TYR A 107 22.79 7.15 -11.30
CA TYR A 107 24.11 6.91 -10.73
C TYR A 107 24.20 5.53 -10.07
N LEU A 108 23.19 5.11 -9.30
CA LEU A 108 23.13 3.76 -8.74
C LEU A 108 23.23 2.69 -9.81
N LEU A 109 22.48 2.84 -10.91
CA LEU A 109 22.48 1.89 -12.02
C LEU A 109 23.84 1.83 -12.73
N GLU A 110 24.46 2.99 -12.96
CA GLU A 110 25.81 3.10 -13.52
C GLU A 110 26.85 2.41 -12.64
N ARG A 111 26.79 2.62 -11.32
CA ARG A 111 27.75 2.05 -10.37
C ARG A 111 27.58 0.55 -10.16
N LEU A 112 26.33 0.04 -10.16
CA LEU A 112 26.04 -1.40 -10.08
C LEU A 112 26.42 -2.12 -11.37
N ALA A 113 26.38 -1.45 -12.52
CA ALA A 113 26.69 -1.98 -13.83
C ALA A 113 26.11 -3.39 -14.08
N PRO A 114 24.79 -3.61 -13.90
CA PRO A 114 24.19 -4.92 -14.04
C PRO A 114 24.35 -5.46 -15.47
N THR A 115 24.42 -6.78 -15.65
CA THR A 115 24.46 -7.40 -16.98
C THR A 115 23.19 -7.09 -17.78
N LYS A 116 22.02 -7.02 -17.06
CA LYS A 116 20.72 -6.62 -17.60
C LYS A 116 19.95 -5.78 -16.58
N SER A 117 19.16 -4.84 -17.09
CA SER A 117 18.31 -3.99 -16.29
C SER A 117 16.90 -3.89 -16.86
N ILE A 118 15.89 -3.85 -15.96
CA ILE A 118 14.46 -3.75 -16.28
C ILE A 118 13.90 -2.52 -15.57
N GLY A 119 13.14 -1.69 -16.26
CA GLY A 119 12.45 -0.55 -15.66
C GLY A 119 11.69 0.30 -16.66
N TYR A 120 11.23 1.48 -16.24
CA TYR A 120 10.26 2.29 -16.98
C TYR A 120 10.88 3.48 -17.74
N CYS A 121 12.20 3.61 -17.73
CA CYS A 121 12.92 4.72 -18.36
C CYS A 121 13.83 4.23 -19.48
N GLU A 122 14.32 5.17 -20.31
CA GLU A 122 15.18 4.85 -21.46
C GLU A 122 16.57 4.32 -21.07
N SER A 123 16.97 4.53 -19.82
CA SER A 123 18.24 4.04 -19.27
C SER A 123 18.29 2.53 -19.01
N TYR A 124 17.16 1.84 -19.07
CA TYR A 124 17.09 0.39 -18.84
C TYR A 124 17.22 -0.40 -20.14
N ASP A 125 17.90 -1.56 -20.08
CA ASP A 125 18.03 -2.47 -21.25
C ASP A 125 16.67 -2.99 -21.70
N ILE A 126 15.77 -3.26 -20.75
CA ILE A 126 14.40 -3.67 -21.02
C ILE A 126 13.49 -2.59 -20.48
N ARG A 127 12.99 -1.78 -21.41
CA ARG A 127 12.09 -0.69 -21.09
C ARG A 127 10.65 -1.18 -21.04
N LEU A 128 10.01 -0.99 -19.90
CA LEU A 128 8.58 -1.24 -19.71
C LEU A 128 7.75 -0.01 -20.10
N PRO A 129 6.55 -0.18 -20.66
CA PRO A 129 5.65 0.92 -20.92
C PRO A 129 5.07 1.46 -19.60
N ARG A 130 4.96 2.78 -19.48
CA ARG A 130 4.23 3.44 -18.39
C ARG A 130 2.76 3.54 -18.79
N ASP A 131 2.02 2.49 -18.57
CA ASP A 131 0.59 2.45 -18.90
C ASP A 131 -0.25 2.86 -17.67
N TYR A 132 -0.53 4.13 -17.55
CA TYR A 132 -1.38 4.70 -16.49
C TYR A 132 -2.87 4.35 -16.61
N SER A 133 -3.28 3.61 -17.63
CA SER A 133 -4.61 3.00 -17.65
C SER A 133 -4.71 1.74 -16.79
N LYS A 134 -3.58 1.26 -16.27
CA LYS A 134 -3.53 0.14 -15.33
C LYS A 134 -3.55 0.61 -13.89
N HIS A 135 -4.07 -0.23 -13.01
CA HIS A 135 -3.85 -0.06 -11.60
C HIS A 135 -2.35 -0.14 -11.25
N THR A 136 -1.87 0.67 -10.31
CA THR A 136 -0.44 0.78 -9.96
C THR A 136 0.20 -0.58 -9.62
N ALA A 137 -0.49 -1.47 -8.90
CA ALA A 137 0.05 -2.80 -8.64
C ALA A 137 0.22 -3.65 -9.91
N GLU A 138 -0.69 -3.52 -10.89
CA GLU A 138 -0.56 -4.18 -12.21
C GLU A 138 0.59 -3.59 -13.02
N LEU A 139 0.74 -2.26 -12.99
CA LEU A 139 1.87 -1.57 -13.63
C LEU A 139 3.20 -2.07 -13.05
N ILE A 140 3.35 -2.08 -11.73
CA ILE A 140 4.57 -2.57 -11.06
C ILE A 140 4.82 -4.05 -11.38
N PHE A 141 3.77 -4.85 -11.46
CA PHE A 141 3.85 -6.29 -11.76
C PHE A 141 4.31 -6.58 -13.20
N ASP A 142 4.27 -5.62 -14.11
CA ASP A 142 4.85 -5.77 -15.45
C ASP A 142 6.36 -6.04 -15.41
N ALA A 143 7.07 -5.57 -14.38
CA ALA A 143 8.48 -5.91 -14.16
C ALA A 143 8.67 -7.43 -13.88
N VAL A 144 7.73 -8.04 -13.16
CA VAL A 144 7.71 -9.50 -12.95
C VAL A 144 7.43 -10.23 -14.25
N ARG A 145 6.47 -9.76 -15.06
CA ARG A 145 6.11 -10.35 -16.35
C ARG A 145 7.26 -10.28 -17.36
N ALA A 146 8.11 -9.26 -17.28
CA ALA A 146 9.31 -9.19 -18.09
C ALA A 146 10.31 -10.32 -17.79
N VAL A 147 10.38 -10.75 -16.51
CA VAL A 147 11.21 -11.87 -16.06
C VAL A 147 10.53 -13.22 -16.33
N SER A 148 9.24 -13.29 -16.06
CA SER A 148 8.41 -14.49 -16.19
C SER A 148 7.08 -14.16 -16.89
N PRO A 149 7.01 -14.24 -18.22
CA PRO A 149 5.85 -13.77 -19.01
C PRO A 149 4.50 -14.41 -18.66
N GLY A 150 4.51 -15.59 -18.03
CA GLY A 150 3.30 -16.27 -17.58
C GLY A 150 2.81 -15.87 -16.18
N ALA A 151 3.54 -15.00 -15.48
CA ALA A 151 3.21 -14.60 -14.11
C ALA A 151 1.89 -13.83 -14.04
N LYS A 152 1.07 -14.16 -13.04
CA LYS A 152 -0.22 -13.51 -12.76
C LYS A 152 -0.15 -12.81 -11.41
N LEU A 153 -0.67 -11.58 -11.32
CA LEU A 153 -0.69 -10.77 -10.10
C LEU A 153 -1.54 -11.41 -8.99
N ARG A 154 -2.73 -11.89 -9.35
CA ARG A 154 -3.78 -12.29 -8.40
C ARG A 154 -3.36 -13.28 -7.30
N PRO A 155 -2.54 -14.32 -7.55
CA PRO A 155 -2.09 -15.24 -6.50
C PRO A 155 -1.28 -14.58 -5.39
N PHE A 156 -0.65 -13.44 -5.65
CA PHE A 156 0.22 -12.71 -4.73
C PHE A 156 -0.48 -11.57 -3.96
N LEU A 157 -1.74 -11.30 -4.30
CA LEU A 157 -2.56 -10.30 -3.60
C LEU A 157 -3.02 -10.86 -2.25
N ALA A 158 -2.27 -10.58 -1.22
CA ALA A 158 -2.54 -10.98 0.15
C ALA A 158 -2.08 -9.89 1.13
N PRO A 159 -2.63 -9.82 2.34
CA PRO A 159 -2.18 -8.90 3.38
C PRO A 159 -0.68 -9.00 3.63
N PRO A 160 -0.02 -7.93 4.14
CA PRO A 160 1.32 -8.02 4.69
C PRO A 160 1.39 -9.09 5.79
N ASP A 161 2.56 -9.67 5.99
CA ASP A 161 2.81 -10.52 7.16
C ASP A 161 3.02 -9.62 8.37
N TYR A 162 2.00 -9.48 9.17
CA TYR A 162 2.05 -8.64 10.36
C TYR A 162 2.94 -9.24 11.45
N PRO A 163 3.67 -8.40 12.21
CA PRO A 163 4.45 -8.89 13.35
C PRO A 163 3.52 -9.47 14.43
N PRO A 164 3.98 -10.49 15.18
CA PRO A 164 3.15 -11.20 16.17
C PRO A 164 2.48 -10.27 17.19
N HIS A 165 3.16 -9.20 17.63
CA HIS A 165 2.58 -8.25 18.59
C HIS A 165 1.38 -7.49 18.00
N ALA A 166 1.45 -7.10 16.72
CA ALA A 166 0.34 -6.40 16.06
C ALA A 166 -0.89 -7.32 15.90
N MET A 167 -0.65 -8.60 15.54
CA MET A 167 -1.73 -9.60 15.48
C MET A 167 -2.35 -9.84 16.86
N GLN A 168 -1.54 -9.98 17.90
CA GLN A 168 -2.02 -10.17 19.27
C GLN A 168 -2.83 -8.96 19.74
N MET A 169 -2.36 -7.74 19.46
CA MET A 169 -3.07 -6.51 19.80
C MET A 169 -4.43 -6.45 19.09
N ALA A 170 -4.49 -6.67 17.78
CA ALA A 170 -5.74 -6.62 17.02
C ALA A 170 -6.73 -7.71 17.46
N GLN A 171 -6.24 -8.91 17.76
CA GLN A 171 -7.04 -10.01 18.32
C GLN A 171 -7.54 -9.69 19.73
N ALA A 172 -6.71 -9.06 20.58
CA ALA A 172 -7.10 -8.65 21.92
C ALA A 172 -8.18 -7.55 21.89
N VAL A 173 -8.05 -6.57 20.98
CA VAL A 173 -9.09 -5.56 20.74
C VAL A 173 -10.39 -6.27 20.34
N ARG A 174 -10.36 -7.18 19.37
CA ARG A 174 -11.53 -7.91 18.90
C ARG A 174 -12.18 -8.75 20.01
N ALA A 175 -11.38 -9.47 20.80
CA ALA A 175 -11.85 -10.31 21.90
C ALA A 175 -12.40 -9.50 23.08
N GLY A 176 -11.91 -8.27 23.30
CA GLY A 176 -12.40 -7.36 24.34
C GLY A 176 -13.75 -6.72 24.01
N LEU A 177 -14.17 -6.78 22.74
CA LEU A 177 -15.49 -6.34 22.33
C LEU A 177 -16.51 -7.45 22.60
N GLY A 178 -17.71 -7.07 23.02
CA GLY A 178 -18.81 -8.03 23.25
C GLY A 178 -19.18 -8.79 21.97
N GLU A 179 -19.88 -9.92 22.15
CA GLU A 179 -20.40 -10.70 21.03
C GLU A 179 -21.32 -9.84 20.14
N GLY A 180 -21.15 -9.91 18.83
CA GLY A 180 -21.93 -9.14 17.86
C GLY A 180 -21.44 -7.70 17.63
N VAL A 181 -20.45 -7.20 18.38
CA VAL A 181 -19.89 -5.86 18.14
C VAL A 181 -18.99 -5.89 16.90
N ARG A 182 -19.18 -4.92 16.02
CA ARG A 182 -18.46 -4.75 14.75
C ARG A 182 -17.54 -3.53 14.81
N ILE A 183 -16.44 -3.57 14.07
CA ILE A 183 -15.44 -2.51 14.02
C ILE A 183 -15.50 -1.81 12.67
N LEU A 184 -15.77 -0.50 12.68
CA LEU A 184 -15.50 0.40 11.56
C LEU A 184 -14.16 1.09 11.80
N THR A 185 -13.13 0.72 11.07
CA THR A 185 -11.88 1.49 11.10
C THR A 185 -11.97 2.71 10.18
N VAL A 186 -11.45 3.84 10.64
CA VAL A 186 -11.50 5.11 9.91
C VAL A 186 -10.09 5.69 9.81
N HIS A 187 -9.69 6.06 8.59
CA HIS A 187 -8.42 6.71 8.33
C HIS A 187 -8.58 7.99 7.53
N THR A 188 -8.11 9.09 8.11
CA THR A 188 -8.27 10.43 7.53
C THR A 188 -6.93 11.12 7.25
N GLU A 189 -5.82 10.56 7.78
CA GLU A 189 -4.50 11.17 7.74
C GLU A 189 -3.78 10.83 6.45
N THR A 190 -3.48 11.87 5.66
CA THR A 190 -2.73 11.78 4.40
C THR A 190 -2.18 13.17 4.03
N LEU A 191 -1.78 13.39 2.79
CA LEU A 191 -1.43 14.70 2.27
C LEU A 191 -2.64 15.65 2.37
N ALA A 192 -2.37 16.93 2.65
CA ALA A 192 -3.43 17.91 2.92
C ALA A 192 -4.50 17.99 1.82
N GLU A 193 -4.09 17.86 0.56
CA GLU A 193 -4.98 17.88 -0.61
C GLU A 193 -5.87 16.63 -0.75
N LYS A 194 -5.59 15.60 0.02
CA LYS A 194 -6.37 14.34 0.06
C LYS A 194 -7.13 14.17 1.37
N THR A 195 -6.98 15.10 2.32
CA THR A 195 -7.60 14.98 3.66
C THR A 195 -9.05 15.45 3.62
N TRP A 196 -9.97 14.57 4.02
CA TRP A 196 -11.39 14.93 4.13
C TRP A 196 -11.67 15.65 5.45
N PRO A 197 -12.55 16.69 5.48
CA PRO A 197 -12.74 17.53 6.66
C PRO A 197 -13.21 16.77 7.89
N ALA A 198 -12.64 17.09 9.06
CA ALA A 198 -13.01 16.48 10.35
C ALA A 198 -14.50 16.57 10.64
N ALA A 199 -15.12 17.74 10.33
CA ALA A 199 -16.57 17.93 10.50
C ALA A 199 -17.39 16.97 9.65
N SER A 200 -16.94 16.66 8.44
CA SER A 200 -17.61 15.70 7.55
C SER A 200 -17.47 14.27 8.07
N VAL A 201 -16.27 13.90 8.55
CA VAL A 201 -16.01 12.61 9.20
C VAL A 201 -16.92 12.45 10.43
N ALA A 202 -16.99 13.47 11.30
CA ALA A 202 -17.82 13.46 12.50
C ALA A 202 -19.30 13.29 12.14
N ALA A 203 -19.78 14.03 11.14
CA ALA A 203 -21.19 13.95 10.70
C ALA A 203 -21.56 12.56 10.16
N VAL A 204 -20.65 11.93 9.39
CA VAL A 204 -20.86 10.56 8.92
C VAL A 204 -20.88 9.58 10.08
N LEU A 205 -19.91 9.66 11.00
CA LEU A 205 -19.81 8.73 12.12
C LEU A 205 -20.99 8.85 13.08
N ASP A 206 -21.43 10.08 13.40
CA ASP A 206 -22.61 10.28 14.24
C ASP A 206 -23.85 9.60 13.64
N ARG A 207 -24.09 9.78 12.35
CA ARG A 207 -25.28 9.20 11.70
C ARG A 207 -25.15 7.69 11.52
N PHE A 208 -24.00 7.21 11.06
CA PHE A 208 -23.76 5.78 10.90
C PHE A 208 -23.87 5.03 12.21
N LEU A 209 -23.20 5.50 13.27
CA LEU A 209 -23.27 4.85 14.59
C LEU A 209 -24.66 4.93 15.22
N THR A 210 -25.47 5.95 14.92
CA THR A 210 -26.85 6.03 15.39
C THR A 210 -27.71 4.96 14.73
N SER A 211 -27.51 4.70 13.43
CA SER A 211 -28.26 3.69 12.67
C SER A 211 -27.76 2.26 12.93
N HIS A 212 -26.46 2.10 13.23
CA HIS A 212 -25.80 0.81 13.41
C HIS A 212 -25.22 0.71 14.84
N THR A 213 -26.07 0.33 15.78
CA THR A 213 -25.71 0.29 17.22
C THR A 213 -24.71 -0.80 17.57
N GLU A 214 -24.53 -1.79 16.71
CA GLU A 214 -23.55 -2.87 16.81
C GLU A 214 -22.12 -2.43 16.45
N TYR A 215 -21.94 -1.24 15.84
CA TYR A 215 -20.61 -0.77 15.46
C TYR A 215 -19.96 0.10 16.53
N ILE A 216 -18.63 -0.04 16.65
CA ILE A 216 -17.73 0.97 17.19
C ILE A 216 -16.87 1.54 16.06
N ALA A 217 -16.46 2.79 16.16
CA ALA A 217 -15.54 3.43 15.23
C ALA A 217 -14.15 3.54 15.87
N VAL A 218 -13.10 3.16 15.12
CA VAL A 218 -11.72 3.24 15.57
C VAL A 218 -10.91 4.04 14.55
N LEU A 219 -10.35 5.19 14.96
CA LEU A 219 -9.44 5.95 14.13
C LEU A 219 -8.05 5.31 14.15
N VAL A 220 -7.55 4.99 12.97
CA VAL A 220 -6.23 4.37 12.78
C VAL A 220 -5.22 5.39 12.25
N ASN A 221 -5.21 6.59 12.83
CA ASN A 221 -4.32 7.68 12.48
C ASN A 221 -3.00 7.62 13.25
N TYR A 222 -1.92 8.12 12.63
CA TYR A 222 -0.63 8.26 13.29
C TYR A 222 -0.62 9.33 14.38
N ALA A 223 -1.30 10.46 14.13
CA ALA A 223 -1.44 11.55 15.10
C ALA A 223 -2.87 11.59 15.67
N PRO A 224 -3.05 12.15 16.88
CA PRO A 224 -4.38 12.46 17.40
C PRO A 224 -5.15 13.34 16.41
N TYR A 225 -6.37 12.98 16.12
CA TYR A 225 -7.24 13.72 15.22
C TYR A 225 -8.42 14.30 16.01
N PRO A 226 -8.61 15.63 16.01
CA PRO A 226 -9.65 16.28 16.81
C PRO A 226 -11.02 16.00 16.20
N LEU A 227 -11.61 14.86 16.57
CA LEU A 227 -12.90 14.45 16.11
C LEU A 227 -13.91 14.48 17.27
N GLU A 228 -14.88 15.38 17.19
CA GLU A 228 -15.94 15.52 18.16
C GLU A 228 -17.27 15.10 17.55
N LEU A 229 -17.85 14.01 18.04
CA LEU A 229 -19.19 13.61 17.67
C LEU A 229 -20.22 14.42 18.49
N ALA A 230 -21.35 14.76 17.87
CA ALA A 230 -22.39 15.51 18.51
C ALA A 230 -23.16 14.67 19.56
N ASP A 231 -23.44 13.40 19.22
CA ASP A 231 -24.15 12.48 20.10
C ASP A 231 -23.21 11.88 21.16
N GLU A 232 -23.62 11.96 22.43
CA GLU A 232 -22.82 11.45 23.56
C GLU A 232 -22.71 9.91 23.57
N ALA A 233 -23.75 9.20 23.16
CA ALA A 233 -23.70 7.73 23.08
C ALA A 233 -22.73 7.29 21.98
N ASN A 234 -22.66 8.03 20.87
CA ASN A 234 -21.73 7.77 19.79
C ASN A 234 -20.27 8.08 20.21
N ARG A 235 -20.05 9.16 21.00
CA ARG A 235 -18.71 9.44 21.57
C ARG A 235 -18.15 8.27 22.36
N ARG A 236 -18.98 7.54 23.11
CA ARG A 236 -18.54 6.35 23.87
C ARG A 236 -18.18 5.15 22.99
N ARG A 237 -18.59 5.16 21.72
CA ARG A 237 -18.28 4.14 20.71
C ARG A 237 -17.21 4.59 19.72
N LEU A 238 -16.55 5.70 19.99
CA LEU A 238 -15.45 6.22 19.20
C LEU A 238 -14.13 6.07 19.96
N VAL A 239 -13.16 5.40 19.34
CA VAL A 239 -11.76 5.33 19.79
C VAL A 239 -10.94 6.19 18.85
N ALA A 240 -10.45 7.34 19.32
CA ALA A 240 -9.79 8.37 18.50
C ALA A 240 -8.43 8.81 19.06
N GLU A 241 -7.76 7.97 19.84
CA GLU A 241 -6.53 8.34 20.54
C GLU A 241 -5.35 8.58 19.60
N GLY A 242 -5.32 7.94 18.42
CA GLY A 242 -4.22 8.05 17.47
C GLY A 242 -2.91 7.42 17.98
N GLY A 243 -1.83 7.65 17.25
CA GLY A 243 -0.48 7.23 17.68
C GLY A 243 -0.19 5.73 17.59
N LEU A 244 -1.02 4.96 16.90
CA LEU A 244 -0.74 3.54 16.67
C LEU A 244 0.51 3.39 15.78
N PRO A 245 1.43 2.48 16.13
CA PRO A 245 2.48 2.06 15.21
C PRO A 245 1.87 1.58 13.88
N LEU A 246 2.57 1.82 12.77
CA LEU A 246 2.06 1.51 11.43
C LEU A 246 1.58 0.06 11.31
N ALA A 247 2.37 -0.89 11.79
CA ALA A 247 2.04 -2.32 11.71
C ALA A 247 0.76 -2.66 12.49
N ASP A 248 0.57 -2.02 13.65
CA ASP A 248 -0.60 -2.21 14.50
C ASP A 248 -1.85 -1.63 13.83
N ALA A 249 -1.74 -0.42 13.26
CA ALA A 249 -2.84 0.22 12.53
C ALA A 249 -3.25 -0.59 11.30
N LEU A 250 -2.31 -1.05 10.47
CA LEU A 250 -2.57 -1.90 9.30
C LEU A 250 -3.22 -3.23 9.70
N CYS A 251 -2.73 -3.84 10.79
CA CYS A 251 -3.28 -5.09 11.31
C CYS A 251 -4.70 -4.89 11.83
N LEU A 252 -4.97 -3.81 12.55
CA LEU A 252 -6.31 -3.50 13.06
C LEU A 252 -7.32 -3.27 11.91
N VAL A 253 -6.89 -2.58 10.84
CA VAL A 253 -7.69 -2.46 9.61
C VAL A 253 -8.03 -3.84 9.05
N HIS A 254 -7.07 -4.75 8.96
CA HIS A 254 -7.31 -6.12 8.47
C HIS A 254 -8.32 -6.90 9.32
N TYR A 255 -8.37 -6.65 10.64
CA TYR A 255 -9.29 -7.32 11.56
C TYR A 255 -10.63 -6.57 11.75
N SER A 256 -10.88 -5.51 11.00
CA SER A 256 -12.14 -4.76 11.06
C SER A 256 -13.24 -5.36 10.18
N ASP A 257 -14.49 -4.97 10.44
CA ASP A 257 -15.66 -5.42 9.68
C ASP A 257 -16.00 -4.46 8.53
N CYS A 258 -15.52 -3.22 8.62
CA CYS A 258 -15.68 -2.19 7.60
C CYS A 258 -14.55 -1.16 7.70
N PHE A 259 -14.21 -0.54 6.58
CA PHE A 259 -13.22 0.54 6.51
C PHE A 259 -13.81 1.75 5.81
N LEU A 260 -13.53 2.94 6.34
CA LEU A 260 -13.77 4.23 5.69
C LEU A 260 -12.46 5.02 5.66
N GLY A 261 -12.02 5.45 4.51
CA GLY A 261 -10.82 6.28 4.46
C GLY A 261 -10.54 6.93 3.12
N VAL A 262 -9.54 7.81 3.15
CA VAL A 262 -8.99 8.48 1.98
C VAL A 262 -7.91 7.61 1.31
N ASP A 263 -7.50 7.96 0.09
CA ASP A 263 -6.39 7.29 -0.61
C ASP A 263 -5.10 7.33 0.24
N SER A 264 -4.75 6.18 0.80
CA SER A 264 -3.65 5.99 1.76
C SER A 264 -3.23 4.53 1.86
N CYS A 265 -2.15 4.25 2.62
CA CYS A 265 -1.71 2.88 2.91
C CYS A 265 -2.78 2.03 3.62
N MET A 266 -3.63 2.65 4.44
CA MET A 266 -4.71 1.94 5.15
C MET A 266 -5.78 1.42 4.19
N LEU A 267 -6.10 2.20 3.14
CA LEU A 267 -7.02 1.77 2.08
C LEU A 267 -6.48 0.53 1.35
N HIS A 268 -5.20 0.53 1.01
CA HIS A 268 -4.58 -0.62 0.33
C HIS A 268 -4.51 -1.85 1.26
N ALA A 269 -4.29 -1.65 2.56
CA ALA A 269 -4.32 -2.74 3.54
C ALA A 269 -5.75 -3.33 3.68
N ALA A 270 -6.77 -2.48 3.71
CA ALA A 270 -8.16 -2.91 3.73
C ALA A 270 -8.52 -3.72 2.48
N ASP A 271 -8.07 -3.26 1.29
CA ASP A 271 -8.32 -3.95 0.02
C ASP A 271 -7.70 -5.35 -0.01
N VAL A 272 -6.38 -5.47 0.25
CA VAL A 272 -5.71 -6.79 0.26
C VAL A 272 -6.19 -7.68 1.41
N GLY A 273 -6.71 -7.08 2.49
CA GLY A 273 -7.39 -7.75 3.60
C GLY A 273 -8.83 -8.17 3.29
N ARG A 274 -9.38 -7.75 2.14
CA ARG A 274 -10.77 -7.97 1.72
C ARG A 274 -11.81 -7.41 2.69
N VAL A 275 -11.45 -6.35 3.40
CA VAL A 275 -12.36 -5.65 4.30
C VAL A 275 -13.33 -4.82 3.45
N PRO A 276 -14.65 -4.92 3.66
CA PRO A 276 -15.62 -4.06 2.99
C PRO A 276 -15.29 -2.58 3.23
N SER A 277 -15.08 -1.80 2.16
CA SER A 277 -14.41 -0.50 2.28
C SER A 277 -15.09 0.60 1.49
N VAL A 278 -15.17 1.79 2.08
CA VAL A 278 -15.46 3.04 1.36
C VAL A 278 -14.18 3.85 1.23
N GLY A 279 -13.76 4.10 0.00
CA GLY A 279 -12.57 4.89 -0.33
C GLY A 279 -12.93 6.25 -0.92
N LEU A 280 -12.32 7.32 -0.42
CA LEU A 280 -12.54 8.69 -0.87
C LEU A 280 -11.35 9.16 -1.71
N PHE A 281 -11.60 9.54 -2.95
CA PHE A 281 -10.60 9.97 -3.92
C PHE A 281 -10.91 11.39 -4.41
N GLY A 282 -9.88 12.22 -4.47
CA GLY A 282 -9.94 13.58 -5.00
C GLY A 282 -8.91 13.75 -6.13
N PRO A 283 -7.68 14.18 -5.83
CA PRO A 283 -6.64 14.43 -6.84
C PRO A 283 -6.03 13.15 -7.44
N THR A 284 -6.21 12.00 -6.80
CA THR A 284 -5.77 10.69 -7.30
C THR A 284 -6.94 9.93 -7.94
N ASP A 285 -6.65 9.15 -8.97
CA ASP A 285 -7.65 8.34 -9.67
C ASP A 285 -7.88 7.02 -8.93
N ALA A 286 -9.14 6.76 -8.58
CA ALA A 286 -9.55 5.49 -7.95
C ALA A 286 -9.29 4.26 -8.83
N HIS A 287 -9.21 4.42 -10.16
CA HIS A 287 -8.85 3.33 -11.06
C HIS A 287 -7.35 2.99 -10.95
N GLU A 288 -6.49 3.99 -10.79
CA GLU A 288 -5.03 3.81 -10.70
C GLU A 288 -4.59 3.36 -9.31
N PHE A 289 -5.18 3.92 -8.25
CA PHE A 289 -4.73 3.71 -6.86
C PHE A 289 -5.80 3.10 -5.95
N GLY A 290 -6.96 2.72 -6.46
CA GLY A 290 -8.06 2.25 -5.63
C GLY A 290 -7.96 0.78 -5.23
N PHE A 291 -9.07 0.09 -5.35
CA PHE A 291 -9.23 -1.29 -4.88
C PHE A 291 -9.03 -2.29 -6.01
N LEU A 292 -8.47 -3.45 -5.69
CA LEU A 292 -8.25 -4.57 -6.62
C LEU A 292 -9.07 -5.81 -6.27
N VAL A 293 -9.20 -6.12 -4.98
CA VAL A 293 -9.68 -7.44 -4.54
C VAL A 293 -10.82 -7.40 -3.54
N GLY A 294 -10.83 -6.44 -2.63
CA GLY A 294 -11.85 -6.33 -1.59
C GLY A 294 -13.21 -5.85 -2.09
N PRO A 295 -14.30 -6.11 -1.37
CA PRO A 295 -15.57 -5.44 -1.57
C PRO A 295 -15.42 -3.93 -1.32
N HIS A 296 -15.96 -3.08 -2.18
CA HIS A 296 -15.75 -1.64 -2.02
C HIS A 296 -16.76 -0.75 -2.73
N VAL A 297 -16.86 0.47 -2.23
CA VAL A 297 -17.35 1.64 -2.95
C VAL A 297 -16.25 2.69 -2.97
N ALA A 298 -15.72 2.99 -4.14
CA ALA A 298 -14.79 4.11 -4.33
C ALA A 298 -15.59 5.35 -4.77
N ILE A 299 -15.48 6.44 -4.03
CA ILE A 299 -16.13 7.71 -4.37
C ILE A 299 -15.08 8.64 -4.98
N GLN A 300 -15.22 8.94 -6.27
CA GLN A 300 -14.29 9.76 -7.03
C GLN A 300 -14.84 11.16 -7.22
N ALA A 301 -14.24 12.15 -6.56
CA ALA A 301 -14.43 13.57 -6.86
C ALA A 301 -13.55 14.00 -8.04
N PRO A 302 -13.92 15.04 -8.80
CA PRO A 302 -13.17 15.48 -9.98
C PRO A 302 -11.73 15.93 -9.67
N SER A 303 -11.48 16.56 -8.53
CA SER A 303 -10.16 17.09 -8.19
C SER A 303 -9.89 17.27 -6.69
N ASP A 304 -10.95 17.44 -5.89
CA ASP A 304 -10.83 17.76 -4.45
C ASP A 304 -11.76 16.86 -3.65
N VAL A 305 -11.19 16.12 -2.71
CA VAL A 305 -11.93 15.22 -1.81
C VAL A 305 -13.01 15.96 -1.00
N ASN A 306 -12.84 17.27 -0.77
CA ASN A 306 -13.83 18.13 -0.10
C ASN A 306 -15.16 18.27 -0.85
N GLN A 307 -15.19 17.92 -2.15
CA GLN A 307 -16.42 17.89 -2.95
C GLN A 307 -17.31 16.69 -2.59
N ILE A 308 -16.77 15.70 -1.88
CA ILE A 308 -17.52 14.52 -1.44
C ILE A 308 -18.43 14.90 -0.27
N GLY A 309 -19.75 14.86 -0.49
CA GLY A 309 -20.73 15.17 0.53
C GLY A 309 -20.96 14.01 1.51
N VAL A 310 -21.33 14.35 2.75
CA VAL A 310 -21.67 13.42 3.83
C VAL A 310 -22.70 12.37 3.40
N GLU A 311 -23.75 12.81 2.69
CA GLU A 311 -24.83 11.91 2.22
C GLU A 311 -24.31 10.83 1.25
N CYS A 312 -23.37 11.17 0.40
CA CYS A 312 -22.77 10.23 -0.54
C CYS A 312 -21.97 9.14 0.21
N VAL A 313 -21.19 9.53 1.23
CA VAL A 313 -20.41 8.59 2.04
C VAL A 313 -21.31 7.68 2.87
N LEU A 314 -22.37 8.23 3.48
CA LEU A 314 -23.37 7.43 4.21
C LEU A 314 -24.05 6.41 3.31
N ALA A 315 -24.53 6.85 2.13
CA ALA A 315 -25.14 5.95 1.16
C ALA A 315 -24.18 4.83 0.73
N ALA A 316 -22.88 5.12 0.60
CA ALA A 316 -21.86 4.13 0.28
C ALA A 316 -21.67 3.11 1.41
N LEU A 317 -21.58 3.55 2.67
CA LEU A 317 -21.52 2.67 3.85
C LEU A 317 -22.76 1.78 3.95
N GLU A 318 -23.95 2.35 3.78
CA GLU A 318 -25.21 1.60 3.82
C GLU A 318 -25.28 0.57 2.67
N SER A 319 -24.83 0.92 1.47
CA SER A 319 -24.83 -0.01 0.36
C SER A 319 -23.91 -1.22 0.61
N LEU A 320 -22.76 -1.03 1.29
CA LEU A 320 -21.88 -2.12 1.69
C LEU A 320 -22.49 -3.01 2.77
N GLN A 321 -23.36 -2.48 3.64
CA GLN A 321 -24.10 -3.31 4.60
C GLN A 321 -25.16 -4.18 3.89
N ALA A 322 -25.81 -3.64 2.86
CA ALA A 322 -26.83 -4.37 2.08
C ALA A 322 -26.20 -5.37 1.09
N GLU A 323 -25.09 -5.00 0.46
CA GLU A 323 -24.40 -5.78 -0.56
C GLU A 323 -22.89 -5.87 -0.24
N PRO A 324 -22.48 -6.68 0.76
CA PRO A 324 -21.12 -6.68 1.27
C PRO A 324 -20.06 -7.15 0.25
N GLU A 325 -20.47 -7.79 -0.85
CA GLU A 325 -19.55 -8.26 -1.91
C GLU A 325 -19.44 -7.30 -3.11
N GLN A 326 -20.12 -6.14 -3.09
CA GLN A 326 -20.11 -5.20 -4.21
C GLN A 326 -18.71 -4.59 -4.46
N ARG A 327 -18.46 -4.22 -5.72
CA ARG A 327 -17.26 -3.49 -6.16
C ARG A 327 -17.68 -2.44 -7.16
N THR A 328 -17.64 -1.18 -6.75
CA THR A 328 -18.14 -0.09 -7.59
C THR A 328 -17.36 1.21 -7.39
N VAL A 329 -17.37 2.05 -8.40
CA VAL A 329 -16.81 3.41 -8.35
C VAL A 329 -17.95 4.39 -8.64
N TRP A 330 -18.23 5.28 -7.69
CA TRP A 330 -19.17 6.38 -7.84
C TRP A 330 -18.40 7.63 -8.25
N LYS A 331 -18.78 8.24 -9.37
CA LYS A 331 -18.20 9.49 -9.86
C LYS A 331 -19.15 10.63 -9.55
N LEU A 332 -18.64 11.70 -8.94
CA LEU A 332 -19.38 12.93 -8.67
C LEU A 332 -19.43 13.84 -9.90
#